data_0447be7cfee6cf8574c80a6dd7c43e0d
#
_entry.id   0447be7cfee6cf8574c80a6dd7c43e0d
#
_cell.length_a   1.000
_cell.length_b   1.000
_cell.length_c   1.000
_cell.angle_alpha   90.00
_cell.angle_beta   90.00
_cell.angle_gamma   90.00
#
_symmetry.space_group_name_H-M   'P 1'
#
loop_
_entity.id
_entity.type
_entity.pdbx_description
1 polymer ?
#
loop_
_entity_poly.entity_id
_entity_poly.type
_entity_poly.pdbx_seq_one_letter_code
_entity_poly.pdbx_strand_id
1 'polypeptide(L)'
;MKKVFSIVLALVMALSVFSVMTLAEDPDFSYVVVSEEDKTCKITGAKEGTVDLVIPAEIDGYKVVAIDNRAFWSNPEIESVQIADTVETIGQLVFSKTAFYKNDANWEDGVLYIDNFVIVAKNTLEGEYAIKDGTTVMADGAFRDCKKLTKITIPEGMKAISLLAFRDWEMLAEVVIPTSVKSIGGYAFLHCTELKTVVLPEGLEKIDLFAFNGSGLTEVTIPASVNTIEEYVFCHCEDLAAINVAEENENYSSLSGILYNKDQTTIIYAPYKVDYSAVEFPETVTTIGKGAFEGATFEEIEIPENITTIEKAAFEGCENLKKVKIPETVTEIGEGAFAGCHEEFYIDAPVGSYAYGYAQENDLLPDVIPGDVNGDGKVSALDARWILQYVAGSRAFTARQVEAADLSGDGKVSAIDARGVLQLAAKVD
;
A
#
# COMPACT_ATOMS: atom_id res chain seq x y z
N MET A 1 8.53 30.12 -14.94
CA MET A 1 7.56 30.53 -13.90
C MET A 1 7.34 29.32 -13.00
N LYS A 2 7.81 29.41 -11.77
CA LYS A 2 7.81 28.32 -10.77
C LYS A 2 6.36 27.95 -10.42
N LYS A 3 5.89 26.76 -10.70
CA LYS A 3 4.69 26.19 -10.11
C LYS A 3 5.08 25.34 -8.92
N VAL A 4 4.62 25.79 -7.76
CA VAL A 4 4.73 25.16 -6.46
C VAL A 4 3.96 23.86 -6.50
N PHE A 5 4.65 22.74 -6.32
CA PHE A 5 4.02 21.45 -6.04
C PHE A 5 3.43 21.51 -4.62
N SER A 6 2.12 21.60 -4.55
CA SER A 6 1.37 21.43 -3.30
C SER A 6 1.12 19.94 -3.16
N ILE A 7 1.83 19.29 -2.24
CA ILE A 7 1.55 17.93 -1.79
C ILE A 7 0.22 18.01 -1.03
N VAL A 8 -0.86 17.68 -1.70
CA VAL A 8 -2.15 17.40 -1.05
C VAL A 8 -2.06 15.97 -0.56
N LEU A 9 -1.76 15.83 0.73
CA LEU A 9 -1.96 14.61 1.48
C LEU A 9 -3.47 14.31 1.44
N ALA A 10 -3.90 13.54 0.45
CA ALA A 10 -5.26 13.06 0.37
C ALA A 10 -5.46 12.02 1.47
N LEU A 11 -6.01 12.48 2.59
CA LEU A 11 -6.61 11.62 3.59
C LEU A 11 -7.80 10.95 2.90
N VAL A 12 -7.62 9.73 2.40
CA VAL A 12 -8.74 8.89 1.94
C VAL A 12 -9.47 8.45 3.20
N MET A 13 -10.38 9.30 3.67
CA MET A 13 -11.48 8.85 4.49
C MET A 13 -12.40 8.06 3.56
N ALA A 14 -12.57 6.78 3.84
CA ALA A 14 -13.67 6.01 3.28
C ALA A 14 -14.94 6.85 3.39
N LEU A 15 -15.61 7.09 2.26
CA LEU A 15 -16.93 7.70 2.20
C LEU A 15 -17.95 6.73 2.78
N SER A 16 -18.00 6.61 4.10
CA SER A 16 -19.19 6.19 4.80
C SER A 16 -20.01 7.44 5.09
N VAL A 17 -21.19 7.51 4.48
CA VAL A 17 -22.33 8.35 4.82
C VAL A 17 -22.02 9.49 5.79
N PHE A 18 -22.03 10.73 5.31
CA PHE A 18 -22.08 11.93 6.15
C PHE A 18 -23.34 11.87 7.01
N SER A 19 -23.29 11.17 8.15
CA SER A 19 -24.15 11.48 9.26
C SER A 19 -23.62 12.76 9.88
N VAL A 20 -24.47 13.72 10.03
CA VAL A 20 -24.20 15.00 10.71
C VAL A 20 -23.63 14.64 12.08
N MET A 21 -22.32 14.87 12.29
CA MET A 21 -21.68 14.73 13.59
C MET A 21 -22.31 15.76 14.52
N THR A 22 -23.28 15.36 15.30
CA THR A 22 -23.76 16.16 16.43
C THR A 22 -22.75 15.94 17.57
N LEU A 23 -22.00 17.01 17.92
CA LEU A 23 -21.32 17.07 19.20
C LEU A 23 -22.41 17.08 20.27
N ALA A 24 -22.57 15.99 21.01
CA ALA A 24 -23.37 15.95 22.20
C ALA A 24 -22.43 16.17 23.39
N GLU A 25 -22.86 16.97 24.36
CA GLU A 25 -22.13 17.24 25.60
C GLU A 25 -22.90 16.59 26.75
N ASP A 26 -22.38 15.49 27.28
CA ASP A 26 -22.64 15.09 28.65
C ASP A 26 -21.93 16.09 29.56
N PRO A 27 -22.47 16.45 30.76
CA PRO A 27 -21.82 17.36 31.69
C PRO A 27 -20.37 16.97 32.03
N ASP A 28 -20.00 15.71 31.89
CA ASP A 28 -18.65 15.20 32.24
C ASP A 28 -17.78 14.81 31.01
N PHE A 29 -18.38 14.54 29.83
CA PHE A 29 -17.69 14.12 28.63
C PHE A 29 -18.13 14.83 27.36
N SER A 30 -17.18 15.05 26.47
CA SER A 30 -17.47 15.34 25.06
C SER A 30 -17.36 14.05 24.27
N TYR A 31 -18.32 13.78 23.38
CA TYR A 31 -18.32 12.57 22.57
C TYR A 31 -18.88 12.79 21.17
N VAL A 32 -18.65 11.82 20.29
CA VAL A 32 -19.15 11.78 18.91
C VAL A 32 -19.84 10.45 18.70
N VAL A 33 -21.04 10.47 18.11
CA VAL A 33 -21.75 9.26 17.73
C VAL A 33 -21.00 8.59 16.56
N VAL A 34 -20.66 7.32 16.71
CA VAL A 34 -19.99 6.49 15.70
C VAL A 34 -21.03 5.81 14.82
N SER A 35 -22.06 5.22 15.41
CA SER A 35 -23.17 4.57 14.72
C SER A 35 -24.48 4.86 15.43
N GLU A 36 -25.44 5.41 14.68
CA GLU A 36 -26.81 5.59 15.16
C GLU A 36 -27.57 4.28 15.20
N GLU A 37 -27.28 3.36 14.29
CA GLU A 37 -27.91 2.06 14.20
C GLU A 37 -27.51 1.17 15.38
N ASP A 38 -26.19 1.07 15.63
CA ASP A 38 -25.62 0.23 16.69
C ASP A 38 -25.62 0.94 18.05
N LYS A 39 -26.03 2.21 18.10
CA LYS A 39 -26.00 3.06 19.30
C LYS A 39 -24.60 3.06 19.94
N THR A 40 -23.57 3.44 19.16
CA THR A 40 -22.18 3.53 19.64
C THR A 40 -21.63 4.94 19.57
N CYS A 41 -20.73 5.29 20.50
CA CYS A 41 -20.07 6.58 20.55
C CYS A 41 -18.57 6.44 20.87
N LYS A 42 -17.86 7.53 20.59
CA LYS A 42 -16.43 7.72 20.85
C LYS A 42 -16.24 8.95 21.73
N ILE A 43 -15.52 8.81 22.86
CA ILE A 43 -15.18 9.93 23.73
C ILE A 43 -14.07 10.77 23.08
N THR A 44 -14.25 12.09 23.06
CA THR A 44 -13.31 13.05 22.50
C THR A 44 -12.68 13.97 23.55
N GLY A 45 -13.21 13.96 24.79
CA GLY A 45 -12.68 14.76 25.90
C GLY A 45 -13.44 14.55 27.21
N ALA A 46 -12.90 15.11 28.28
CA ALA A 46 -13.55 15.18 29.58
C ALA A 46 -13.61 16.64 30.05
N LYS A 47 -14.47 16.91 31.03
CA LYS A 47 -14.61 18.21 31.68
C LYS A 47 -13.28 18.69 32.25
N GLU A 48 -13.04 19.99 32.13
CA GLU A 48 -11.89 20.64 32.75
C GLU A 48 -11.92 20.49 34.29
N GLY A 49 -10.78 20.19 34.90
CA GLY A 49 -10.66 19.96 36.34
C GLY A 49 -11.02 18.54 36.80
N THR A 50 -11.25 17.60 35.89
CA THR A 50 -11.43 16.19 36.24
C THR A 50 -10.15 15.63 36.85
N VAL A 51 -10.22 15.09 38.07
CA VAL A 51 -9.12 14.45 38.79
C VAL A 51 -9.22 12.92 38.69
N ASP A 52 -10.38 12.38 38.98
CA ASP A 52 -10.66 10.94 38.87
C ASP A 52 -11.47 10.70 37.61
N LEU A 53 -10.85 10.15 36.59
CA LEU A 53 -11.49 9.87 35.30
C LEU A 53 -12.06 8.46 35.26
N VAL A 54 -13.40 8.36 35.22
CA VAL A 54 -14.08 7.08 35.08
C VAL A 54 -14.85 7.09 33.75
N ILE A 55 -14.33 6.35 32.77
CA ILE A 55 -14.94 6.21 31.45
C ILE A 55 -16.09 5.19 31.55
N PRO A 56 -17.34 5.62 31.34
CA PRO A 56 -18.50 4.76 31.49
C PRO A 56 -18.67 3.82 30.30
N ALA A 57 -19.45 2.76 30.50
CA ALA A 57 -19.83 1.85 29.43
C ALA A 57 -20.84 2.46 28.42
N GLU A 58 -21.58 3.48 28.84
CA GLU A 58 -22.66 4.12 28.07
C GLU A 58 -22.76 5.61 28.40
N ILE A 59 -23.03 6.45 27.41
CA ILE A 59 -23.33 7.87 27.54
C ILE A 59 -24.59 8.16 26.69
N ASP A 60 -25.61 8.76 27.30
CA ASP A 60 -26.88 9.18 26.63
C ASP A 60 -27.56 8.07 25.78
N GLY A 61 -27.42 6.81 26.19
CA GLY A 61 -27.96 5.66 25.47
C GLY A 61 -27.07 5.13 24.34
N TYR A 62 -25.81 5.63 24.24
CA TYR A 62 -24.83 5.12 23.31
C TYR A 62 -23.73 4.35 24.06
N LYS A 63 -23.44 3.13 23.61
CA LYS A 63 -22.33 2.31 24.10
C LYS A 63 -21.00 3.03 23.78
N VAL A 64 -20.16 3.24 24.77
CA VAL A 64 -18.80 3.79 24.58
C VAL A 64 -17.89 2.68 24.05
N VAL A 65 -17.47 2.78 22.79
CA VAL A 65 -16.63 1.79 22.12
C VAL A 65 -15.22 2.30 21.81
N ALA A 66 -15.00 3.62 21.91
CA ALA A 66 -13.71 4.20 21.53
C ALA A 66 -13.37 5.44 22.36
N ILE A 67 -12.05 5.71 22.46
CA ILE A 67 -11.48 6.95 22.97
C ILE A 67 -10.65 7.56 21.86
N ASP A 68 -10.88 8.85 21.52
CA ASP A 68 -10.23 9.52 20.40
C ASP A 68 -8.78 9.90 20.70
N ASN A 69 -8.03 10.19 19.65
CA ASN A 69 -6.68 10.72 19.76
C ASN A 69 -6.65 11.93 20.68
N ARG A 70 -5.72 11.93 21.65
CA ARG A 70 -5.49 13.04 22.59
C ARG A 70 -6.71 13.48 23.39
N ALA A 71 -7.72 12.61 23.58
CA ALA A 71 -8.98 12.95 24.24
C ALA A 71 -8.80 13.65 25.60
N PHE A 72 -7.80 13.25 26.38
CA PHE A 72 -7.52 13.83 27.70
C PHE A 72 -6.19 14.57 27.80
N TRP A 73 -5.54 14.83 26.67
CA TRP A 73 -4.24 15.49 26.61
C TRP A 73 -4.20 16.90 27.23
N SER A 74 -5.35 17.61 27.25
CA SER A 74 -5.51 18.93 27.84
C SER A 74 -6.00 18.93 29.29
N ASN A 75 -6.09 17.77 29.96
CA ASN A 75 -6.54 17.62 31.34
C ASN A 75 -5.37 17.22 32.25
N PRO A 76 -4.49 18.15 32.64
CA PRO A 76 -3.29 17.80 33.41
C PRO A 76 -3.58 17.34 34.84
N GLU A 77 -4.78 17.62 35.36
CA GLU A 77 -5.23 17.28 36.72
C GLU A 77 -5.64 15.82 36.89
N ILE A 78 -5.84 15.06 35.82
CA ILE A 78 -6.23 13.65 35.91
C ILE A 78 -5.13 12.84 36.63
N GLU A 79 -5.43 12.31 37.80
CA GLU A 79 -4.55 11.53 38.67
C GLU A 79 -4.89 10.03 38.67
N SER A 80 -6.15 9.67 38.42
CA SER A 80 -6.60 8.28 38.32
C SER A 80 -7.47 8.05 37.07
N VAL A 81 -7.44 6.83 36.53
CA VAL A 81 -8.20 6.45 35.33
C VAL A 81 -8.78 5.06 35.51
N GLN A 82 -10.06 4.91 35.15
CA GLN A 82 -10.75 3.65 34.96
C GLN A 82 -11.44 3.65 33.60
N ILE A 83 -11.40 2.53 32.89
CA ILE A 83 -11.96 2.41 31.53
C ILE A 83 -12.93 1.22 31.52
N ALA A 84 -14.16 1.43 31.04
CA ALA A 84 -15.13 0.34 30.90
C ALA A 84 -14.69 -0.69 29.84
N ASP A 85 -14.99 -1.97 30.06
CA ASP A 85 -14.66 -3.08 29.14
C ASP A 85 -15.36 -3.00 27.79
N THR A 86 -16.28 -2.05 27.61
CA THR A 86 -16.95 -1.78 26.32
C THR A 86 -16.05 -1.07 25.32
N VAL A 87 -14.95 -0.47 25.79
CA VAL A 87 -13.98 0.24 24.93
C VAL A 87 -13.16 -0.78 24.14
N GLU A 88 -13.23 -0.68 22.83
CA GLU A 88 -12.57 -1.58 21.88
C GLU A 88 -11.35 -0.94 21.21
N THR A 89 -11.30 0.42 21.17
CA THR A 89 -10.18 1.16 20.57
C THR A 89 -9.80 2.38 21.40
N ILE A 90 -8.48 2.64 21.48
CA ILE A 90 -7.93 3.80 22.18
C ILE A 90 -6.94 4.49 21.22
N GLY A 91 -7.16 5.76 20.94
CA GLY A 91 -6.32 6.55 20.06
C GLY A 91 -4.94 6.87 20.63
N GLN A 92 -4.15 7.61 19.86
CA GLN A 92 -2.80 7.99 20.24
C GLN A 92 -2.78 9.11 21.30
N LEU A 93 -1.77 9.06 22.19
CA LEU A 93 -1.43 10.14 23.13
C LEU A 93 -2.58 10.54 24.07
N VAL A 94 -3.52 9.64 24.32
CA VAL A 94 -4.77 9.92 25.05
C VAL A 94 -4.49 10.56 26.41
N PHE A 95 -3.51 10.04 27.18
CA PHE A 95 -3.20 10.49 28.53
C PHE A 95 -1.88 11.27 28.68
N SER A 96 -1.19 11.60 27.58
CA SER A 96 0.24 11.96 27.60
C SER A 96 0.61 13.26 28.36
N LYS A 97 -0.26 14.08 28.84
CA LYS A 97 0.07 15.25 29.68
C LYS A 97 -0.61 15.26 31.04
N THR A 98 -1.37 14.25 31.35
CA THR A 98 -2.08 14.09 32.62
C THR A 98 -1.09 13.87 33.78
N ALA A 99 -1.51 14.10 35.02
CA ALA A 99 -0.77 13.71 36.22
C ALA A 99 -0.65 12.20 36.31
N PHE A 100 -1.68 11.45 35.92
CA PHE A 100 -1.66 9.98 35.80
C PHE A 100 -0.50 9.47 34.98
N TYR A 101 -0.30 10.01 33.76
CA TYR A 101 0.81 9.65 32.87
C TYR A 101 2.18 9.97 33.45
N LYS A 102 2.32 11.09 34.16
CA LYS A 102 3.57 11.56 34.75
C LYS A 102 3.99 10.84 36.02
N ASN A 103 3.07 10.13 36.66
CA ASN A 103 3.33 9.42 37.89
C ASN A 103 4.00 8.07 37.59
N ASP A 104 5.29 7.93 37.89
CA ASP A 104 6.04 6.69 37.63
C ASP A 104 5.45 5.46 38.37
N ALA A 105 4.68 5.64 39.45
CA ALA A 105 4.04 4.55 40.15
C ALA A 105 2.94 3.84 39.32
N ASN A 106 2.43 4.48 38.26
CA ASN A 106 1.45 3.90 37.35
C ASN A 106 2.08 3.06 36.21
N TRP A 107 3.42 3.05 36.12
CA TRP A 107 4.13 2.32 35.08
C TRP A 107 4.66 0.99 35.63
N GLU A 108 4.38 -0.09 34.92
CA GLU A 108 4.83 -1.44 35.19
C GLU A 108 5.89 -1.80 34.16
N ASP A 109 7.15 -2.02 34.57
CA ASP A 109 8.29 -2.36 33.69
C ASP A 109 8.43 -1.48 32.44
N GLY A 110 8.15 -0.18 32.60
CA GLY A 110 8.27 0.77 31.51
C GLY A 110 7.04 0.85 30.59
N VAL A 111 5.94 0.17 30.92
CA VAL A 111 4.68 0.20 30.18
C VAL A 111 3.55 0.70 31.07
N LEU A 112 2.71 1.56 30.53
CA LEU A 112 1.51 2.08 31.21
C LEU A 112 0.33 1.19 30.85
N TYR A 113 -0.20 0.49 31.85
CA TYR A 113 -1.43 -0.30 31.75
C TYR A 113 -2.57 0.36 32.53
N ILE A 114 -3.79 0.14 32.07
CA ILE A 114 -5.03 0.40 32.80
C ILE A 114 -5.86 -0.87 32.64
N ASP A 115 -6.01 -1.65 33.73
CA ASP A 115 -6.72 -2.94 33.71
C ASP A 115 -6.25 -3.86 32.55
N ASN A 116 -7.13 -4.13 31.58
CA ASN A 116 -6.88 -4.95 30.40
C ASN A 116 -6.41 -4.13 29.16
N PHE A 117 -6.06 -2.85 29.34
CA PHE A 117 -5.63 -1.96 28.28
C PHE A 117 -4.12 -1.69 28.39
N VAL A 118 -3.36 -1.87 27.30
CA VAL A 118 -2.01 -1.34 27.18
C VAL A 118 -2.06 0.02 26.47
N ILE A 119 -1.57 1.05 27.14
CA ILE A 119 -1.73 2.45 26.71
C ILE A 119 -0.49 2.93 25.97
N VAL A 120 0.68 2.80 26.56
CA VAL A 120 1.95 3.26 25.97
C VAL A 120 3.14 2.63 26.68
N ALA A 121 4.22 2.43 25.92
CA ALA A 121 5.50 1.95 26.42
C ALA A 121 6.57 3.04 26.33
N LYS A 122 7.53 3.05 27.28
CA LYS A 122 8.70 3.93 27.27
C LYS A 122 9.70 3.46 26.21
N ASN A 123 10.31 4.39 25.50
CA ASN A 123 11.35 4.14 24.49
C ASN A 123 12.68 3.59 25.05
N THR A 124 12.73 3.36 26.35
CA THR A 124 13.88 2.75 27.05
C THR A 124 13.84 1.24 27.04
N LEU A 125 12.71 0.62 26.62
CA LEU A 125 12.61 -0.82 26.49
C LEU A 125 13.59 -1.36 25.42
N GLU A 126 14.25 -2.47 25.72
CA GLU A 126 15.21 -3.11 24.80
C GLU A 126 15.18 -4.64 24.93
N GLY A 127 15.58 -5.34 23.87
CA GLY A 127 15.59 -6.80 23.81
C GLY A 127 14.22 -7.39 23.55
N GLU A 128 13.76 -8.30 24.41
CA GLU A 128 12.47 -8.98 24.26
C GLU A 128 11.44 -8.43 25.25
N TYR A 129 10.21 -8.31 24.85
CA TYR A 129 9.11 -7.91 25.72
C TYR A 129 7.87 -8.77 25.50
N ALA A 130 7.23 -9.21 26.57
CA ALA A 130 5.93 -9.85 26.54
C ALA A 130 4.89 -8.90 27.12
N ILE A 131 3.85 -8.58 26.34
CA ILE A 131 2.72 -7.81 26.82
C ILE A 131 2.00 -8.62 27.90
N LYS A 132 1.60 -7.98 28.99
CA LYS A 132 0.98 -8.58 30.16
C LYS A 132 -0.22 -9.45 29.81
N ASP A 133 -0.28 -10.65 30.38
CA ASP A 133 -1.42 -11.54 30.23
C ASP A 133 -2.73 -10.87 30.70
N GLY A 134 -3.81 -11.13 29.99
CA GLY A 134 -5.11 -10.51 30.25
C GLY A 134 -5.30 -9.15 29.55
N THR A 135 -4.27 -8.62 28.88
CA THR A 135 -4.43 -7.43 28.03
C THR A 135 -5.25 -7.80 26.78
N THR A 136 -6.32 -7.08 26.53
CA THR A 136 -7.23 -7.34 25.38
C THR A 136 -7.28 -6.21 24.36
N VAL A 137 -6.87 -4.99 24.75
CA VAL A 137 -6.87 -3.80 23.89
C VAL A 137 -5.51 -3.11 23.95
N MET A 138 -5.01 -2.75 22.80
CA MET A 138 -3.79 -1.97 22.61
C MET A 138 -4.17 -0.58 22.08
N ALA A 139 -3.68 0.48 22.71
CA ALA A 139 -3.86 1.83 22.18
C ALA A 139 -3.01 2.05 20.92
N ASP A 140 -3.47 2.93 20.04
CA ASP A 140 -2.77 3.27 18.80
C ASP A 140 -1.36 3.79 19.08
N GLY A 141 -0.39 3.18 18.44
CA GLY A 141 1.02 3.51 18.61
C GLY A 141 1.59 3.22 20.01
N ALA A 142 0.97 2.31 20.78
CA ALA A 142 1.39 2.01 22.16
C ALA A 142 2.87 1.71 22.30
N PHE A 143 3.47 1.05 21.35
CA PHE A 143 4.90 0.70 21.35
C PHE A 143 5.70 1.42 20.26
N ARG A 144 5.13 2.36 19.51
CA ARG A 144 5.75 3.00 18.34
C ARG A 144 7.19 3.48 18.55
N ASP A 145 7.51 3.98 19.74
CA ASP A 145 8.83 4.56 20.04
C ASP A 145 9.83 3.56 20.64
N CYS A 146 9.48 2.26 20.78
CA CYS A 146 10.30 1.22 21.42
C CYS A 146 11.26 0.55 20.43
N LYS A 147 12.03 1.33 19.67
CA LYS A 147 12.86 0.89 18.52
C LYS A 147 14.01 -0.05 18.84
N LYS A 148 14.30 -0.32 20.14
CA LYS A 148 15.36 -1.22 20.59
C LYS A 148 14.85 -2.63 20.93
N LEU A 149 13.55 -2.86 20.85
CA LEU A 149 12.98 -4.18 21.04
C LEU A 149 13.24 -5.03 19.79
N THR A 150 13.64 -6.28 20.01
CA THR A 150 13.93 -7.26 18.94
C THR A 150 12.84 -8.32 18.82
N LYS A 151 12.02 -8.47 19.87
CA LYS A 151 10.91 -9.42 19.92
C LYS A 151 9.76 -8.87 20.74
N ILE A 152 8.55 -9.11 20.27
CA ILE A 152 7.31 -8.84 21.02
C ILE A 152 6.42 -10.08 21.05
N THR A 153 5.90 -10.39 22.24
CA THR A 153 4.88 -11.42 22.42
C THR A 153 3.56 -10.76 22.78
N ILE A 154 2.54 -11.01 21.97
CA ILE A 154 1.17 -10.50 22.15
C ILE A 154 0.36 -11.59 22.88
N PRO A 155 -0.36 -11.27 23.99
CA PRO A 155 -1.09 -12.27 24.75
C PRO A 155 -2.37 -12.72 24.05
N GLU A 156 -2.82 -13.93 24.39
CA GLU A 156 -4.16 -14.39 23.99
C GLU A 156 -5.24 -13.49 24.60
N GLY A 157 -6.32 -13.32 23.82
CA GLY A 157 -7.44 -12.41 24.17
C GLY A 157 -7.37 -11.06 23.48
N MET A 158 -6.18 -10.62 23.01
CA MET A 158 -6.07 -9.42 22.18
C MET A 158 -6.72 -9.64 20.83
N LYS A 159 -7.64 -8.75 20.43
CA LYS A 159 -8.42 -8.90 19.19
C LYS A 159 -7.83 -8.17 17.99
N ALA A 160 -7.00 -7.15 18.25
CA ALA A 160 -6.40 -6.33 17.20
C ALA A 160 -4.97 -5.92 17.56
N ILE A 161 -4.08 -5.90 16.58
CA ILE A 161 -2.86 -5.12 16.63
C ILE A 161 -3.23 -3.72 16.16
N SER A 162 -3.04 -2.72 17.02
CA SER A 162 -3.53 -1.36 16.76
C SER A 162 -2.75 -0.63 15.66
N LEU A 163 -3.33 0.48 15.20
CA LEU A 163 -2.69 1.42 14.28
C LEU A 163 -1.31 1.85 14.80
N LEU A 164 -0.26 1.80 13.95
CA LEU A 164 1.12 2.24 14.25
C LEU A 164 1.80 1.49 15.41
N ALA A 165 1.32 0.31 15.80
CA ALA A 165 1.73 -0.38 17.03
C ALA A 165 3.26 -0.56 17.13
N PHE A 166 3.92 -1.02 16.07
CA PHE A 166 5.36 -1.34 16.03
C PHE A 166 6.06 -0.62 14.86
N ARG A 167 5.51 0.50 14.43
CA ARG A 167 6.04 1.30 13.33
C ARG A 167 7.50 1.69 13.57
N ASP A 168 8.33 1.56 12.52
CA ASP A 168 9.76 1.91 12.49
C ASP A 168 10.60 1.11 13.52
N TRP A 169 10.20 -0.13 13.85
CA TRP A 169 11.00 -1.04 14.66
C TRP A 169 11.98 -1.82 13.80
N GLU A 170 13.01 -1.13 13.33
CA GLU A 170 14.02 -1.70 12.44
C GLU A 170 14.71 -2.95 13.01
N MET A 171 14.77 -3.10 14.34
CA MET A 171 15.38 -4.25 15.02
C MET A 171 14.39 -5.39 15.34
N LEU A 172 13.09 -5.25 15.06
CA LEU A 172 12.11 -6.30 15.34
C LEU A 172 12.35 -7.50 14.43
N ALA A 173 12.83 -8.59 15.00
CA ALA A 173 13.12 -9.83 14.27
C ALA A 173 12.01 -10.88 14.42
N GLU A 174 11.24 -10.82 15.51
CA GLU A 174 10.21 -11.81 15.82
C GLU A 174 8.98 -11.16 16.46
N VAL A 175 7.81 -11.52 15.96
CA VAL A 175 6.52 -11.22 16.58
C VAL A 175 5.70 -12.50 16.72
N VAL A 176 5.15 -12.72 17.92
CA VAL A 176 4.21 -13.82 18.18
C VAL A 176 2.81 -13.24 18.21
N ILE A 177 2.02 -13.55 17.20
CA ILE A 177 0.62 -13.07 17.05
C ILE A 177 -0.33 -14.20 17.47
N PRO A 178 -1.17 -14.01 18.50
CA PRO A 178 -2.05 -15.06 19.00
C PRO A 178 -3.26 -15.28 18.07
N THR A 179 -3.91 -16.44 18.23
CA THR A 179 -5.07 -16.83 17.42
C THR A 179 -6.32 -15.97 17.65
N SER A 180 -6.35 -15.22 18.74
CA SER A 180 -7.43 -14.30 19.07
C SER A 180 -7.46 -13.02 18.20
N VAL A 181 -6.32 -12.69 17.53
CA VAL A 181 -6.21 -11.48 16.71
C VAL A 181 -7.01 -11.60 15.44
N LYS A 182 -7.91 -10.64 15.23
CA LYS A 182 -8.81 -10.52 14.08
C LYS A 182 -8.37 -9.49 13.05
N SER A 183 -7.58 -8.49 13.47
CA SER A 183 -7.11 -7.45 12.57
C SER A 183 -5.70 -6.97 12.90
N ILE A 184 -4.97 -6.61 11.84
CA ILE A 184 -3.68 -5.91 11.93
C ILE A 184 -3.92 -4.49 11.41
N GLY A 185 -3.76 -3.51 12.28
CA GLY A 185 -4.02 -2.10 12.01
C GLY A 185 -3.02 -1.48 11.03
N GLY A 186 -3.40 -0.36 10.46
CA GLY A 186 -2.59 0.34 9.49
C GLY A 186 -1.21 0.72 10.03
N TYR A 187 -0.19 0.61 9.19
CA TYR A 187 1.20 0.92 9.54
C TYR A 187 1.75 0.14 10.74
N ALA A 188 1.12 -0.96 11.16
CA ALA A 188 1.48 -1.65 12.39
C ALA A 188 2.93 -2.16 12.39
N PHE A 189 3.42 -2.67 11.27
CA PHE A 189 4.79 -3.17 11.06
C PHE A 189 5.52 -2.39 9.95
N LEU A 190 5.10 -1.13 9.70
CA LEU A 190 5.78 -0.27 8.72
C LEU A 190 7.26 -0.14 9.07
N HIS A 191 8.15 -0.39 8.09
CA HIS A 191 9.61 -0.32 8.21
C HIS A 191 10.22 -1.24 9.29
N CYS A 192 9.60 -2.39 9.60
CA CYS A 192 10.21 -3.44 10.42
C CYS A 192 11.21 -4.24 9.58
N THR A 193 12.37 -3.68 9.25
CA THR A 193 13.31 -4.21 8.24
C THR A 193 13.98 -5.53 8.62
N GLU A 194 14.08 -5.86 9.91
CA GLU A 194 14.60 -7.14 10.39
C GLU A 194 13.51 -8.22 10.54
N LEU A 195 12.22 -7.89 10.36
CA LEU A 195 11.12 -8.86 10.42
C LEU A 195 11.08 -9.67 9.12
N LYS A 196 11.80 -10.78 9.09
CA LYS A 196 11.92 -11.62 7.88
C LYS A 196 10.78 -12.60 7.70
N THR A 197 10.11 -12.97 8.80
CA THR A 197 8.97 -13.90 8.78
C THR A 197 7.89 -13.45 9.75
N VAL A 198 6.64 -13.70 9.40
CA VAL A 198 5.48 -13.52 10.27
C VAL A 198 4.51 -14.68 10.08
N VAL A 199 4.02 -15.24 11.17
CA VAL A 199 2.93 -16.21 11.13
C VAL A 199 1.63 -15.48 11.38
N LEU A 200 0.82 -15.36 10.33
CA LEU A 200 -0.52 -14.80 10.43
C LEU A 200 -1.47 -15.87 10.98
N PRO A 201 -2.22 -15.60 12.07
CA PRO A 201 -3.01 -16.63 12.72
C PRO A 201 -4.27 -16.99 11.92
N GLU A 202 -4.68 -18.26 12.01
CA GLU A 202 -6.00 -18.67 11.56
C GLU A 202 -7.08 -17.94 12.38
N GLY A 203 -7.99 -17.28 11.68
CA GLY A 203 -8.97 -16.39 12.29
C GLY A 203 -8.67 -14.90 12.12
N LEU A 204 -7.50 -14.51 11.57
CA LEU A 204 -7.23 -13.16 11.13
C LEU A 204 -8.18 -12.81 9.96
N GLU A 205 -8.88 -11.70 10.05
CA GLU A 205 -9.91 -11.31 9.09
C GLU A 205 -9.46 -10.12 8.22
N LYS A 206 -8.68 -9.18 8.80
CA LYS A 206 -8.30 -7.94 8.11
C LYS A 206 -6.82 -7.60 8.28
N ILE A 207 -6.18 -7.16 7.18
CA ILE A 207 -4.85 -6.52 7.18
C ILE A 207 -5.03 -5.13 6.59
N ASP A 208 -4.75 -4.10 7.39
CA ASP A 208 -5.06 -2.72 7.06
C ASP A 208 -3.94 -2.04 6.25
N LEU A 209 -4.23 -0.86 5.74
CA LEU A 209 -3.40 -0.03 4.88
C LEU A 209 -1.94 0.07 5.37
N PHE A 210 -0.94 -0.18 4.52
CA PHE A 210 0.50 -0.13 4.82
C PHE A 210 0.96 -1.02 5.99
N ALA A 211 0.21 -2.03 6.40
CA ALA A 211 0.50 -2.78 7.63
C ALA A 211 1.91 -3.39 7.68
N PHE A 212 2.45 -3.89 6.59
CA PHE A 212 3.80 -4.46 6.46
C PHE A 212 4.70 -3.70 5.48
N ASN A 213 4.29 -2.51 5.03
CA ASN A 213 5.04 -1.74 4.05
C ASN A 213 6.49 -1.51 4.51
N GLY A 214 7.46 -1.75 3.64
CA GLY A 214 8.89 -1.60 3.96
C GLY A 214 9.42 -2.56 5.03
N SER A 215 8.68 -3.63 5.35
CA SER A 215 9.18 -4.69 6.24
C SER A 215 10.17 -5.61 5.51
N GLY A 216 10.98 -6.33 6.30
CA GLY A 216 11.98 -7.24 5.76
C GLY A 216 11.44 -8.61 5.36
N LEU A 217 10.13 -8.79 5.22
CA LEU A 217 9.50 -10.09 4.90
C LEU A 217 10.10 -10.71 3.64
N THR A 218 10.42 -12.01 3.72
CA THR A 218 10.90 -12.79 2.58
C THR A 218 9.79 -13.61 1.93
N GLU A 219 8.81 -14.03 2.73
CA GLU A 219 7.58 -14.68 2.30
C GLU A 219 6.48 -14.45 3.35
N VAL A 220 5.23 -14.59 2.94
CA VAL A 220 4.07 -14.55 3.83
C VAL A 220 2.99 -15.49 3.32
N THR A 221 2.27 -16.14 4.26
CA THR A 221 1.08 -16.93 3.93
C THR A 221 -0.16 -16.25 4.48
N ILE A 222 -1.10 -15.97 3.60
CA ILE A 222 -2.41 -15.38 3.93
C ILE A 222 -3.36 -16.52 4.34
N PRO A 223 -3.89 -16.51 5.58
CA PRO A 223 -4.80 -17.55 6.08
C PRO A 223 -6.13 -17.59 5.32
N ALA A 224 -6.86 -18.71 5.48
CA ALA A 224 -8.18 -18.88 4.90
C ALA A 224 -9.21 -17.84 5.37
N SER A 225 -9.07 -17.36 6.61
CA SER A 225 -9.99 -16.42 7.24
C SER A 225 -9.87 -14.98 6.77
N VAL A 226 -8.74 -14.59 6.13
CA VAL A 226 -8.53 -13.20 5.68
C VAL A 226 -9.48 -12.86 4.55
N ASN A 227 -10.34 -11.87 4.79
CA ASN A 227 -11.33 -11.39 3.83
C ASN A 227 -11.03 -9.98 3.31
N THR A 228 -10.14 -9.23 3.97
CA THR A 228 -9.78 -7.87 3.59
C THR A 228 -8.27 -7.66 3.68
N ILE A 229 -7.66 -7.30 2.57
CA ILE A 229 -6.29 -6.81 2.47
C ILE A 229 -6.40 -5.42 1.84
N GLU A 230 -6.04 -4.38 2.59
CA GLU A 230 -6.09 -2.99 2.12
C GLU A 230 -4.93 -2.69 1.17
N GLU A 231 -4.90 -1.48 0.62
CA GLU A 231 -3.88 -1.06 -0.35
C GLU A 231 -2.48 -0.95 0.29
N TYR A 232 -1.43 -1.19 -0.50
CA TYR A 232 -0.01 -0.98 -0.16
C TYR A 232 0.51 -1.78 1.04
N VAL A 233 -0.16 -2.87 1.42
CA VAL A 233 0.19 -3.67 2.61
C VAL A 233 1.63 -4.18 2.56
N PHE A 234 2.08 -4.66 1.40
CA PHE A 234 3.40 -5.27 1.21
C PHE A 234 4.36 -4.45 0.35
N CYS A 235 4.00 -3.22 -0.03
CA CYS A 235 4.86 -2.37 -0.84
C CYS A 235 6.19 -2.09 -0.13
N HIS A 236 7.26 -1.89 -0.88
CA HIS A 236 8.62 -1.71 -0.37
C HIS A 236 9.17 -2.87 0.49
N CYS A 237 8.55 -4.05 0.46
CA CYS A 237 9.15 -5.27 1.01
C CYS A 237 10.18 -5.82 0.02
N GLU A 238 11.37 -5.21 -0.03
CA GLU A 238 12.38 -5.46 -1.07
C GLU A 238 12.89 -6.90 -1.14
N ASP A 239 12.80 -7.65 -0.03
CA ASP A 239 13.21 -9.05 0.06
C ASP A 239 12.05 -10.04 -0.20
N LEU A 240 10.82 -9.56 -0.40
CA LEU A 240 9.64 -10.41 -0.56
C LEU A 240 9.70 -11.15 -1.89
N ALA A 241 9.73 -12.49 -1.81
CA ALA A 241 9.79 -13.38 -2.95
C ALA A 241 8.46 -14.09 -3.25
N ALA A 242 7.61 -14.24 -2.25
CA ALA A 242 6.32 -14.89 -2.44
C ALA A 242 5.27 -14.46 -1.42
N ILE A 243 4.03 -14.29 -1.91
CA ILE A 243 2.82 -14.28 -1.10
C ILE A 243 2.06 -15.55 -1.43
N ASN A 244 1.89 -16.41 -0.43
CA ASN A 244 1.09 -17.62 -0.54
C ASN A 244 -0.29 -17.36 0.04
N VAL A 245 -1.32 -18.01 -0.49
CA VAL A 245 -2.69 -17.92 0.02
C VAL A 245 -3.19 -19.33 0.31
N ALA A 246 -3.81 -19.55 1.48
CA ALA A 246 -4.42 -20.80 1.83
C ALA A 246 -5.49 -21.19 0.80
N GLU A 247 -5.58 -22.45 0.41
CA GLU A 247 -6.47 -22.95 -0.65
C GLU A 247 -7.94 -22.64 -0.34
N GLU A 248 -8.30 -22.72 0.94
CA GLU A 248 -9.65 -22.48 1.47
C GLU A 248 -10.03 -20.99 1.56
N ASN A 249 -9.10 -20.05 1.26
CA ASN A 249 -9.44 -18.63 1.27
C ASN A 249 -10.47 -18.33 0.16
N GLU A 250 -11.58 -17.68 0.52
CA GLU A 250 -12.70 -17.40 -0.38
C GLU A 250 -12.54 -16.06 -1.15
N ASN A 251 -11.59 -15.20 -0.76
CA ASN A 251 -11.46 -13.84 -1.29
C ASN A 251 -10.21 -13.65 -2.16
N TYR A 252 -9.16 -14.41 -1.86
CA TYR A 252 -7.85 -14.28 -2.47
C TYR A 252 -7.32 -15.62 -2.97
N SER A 253 -6.37 -15.54 -3.89
CA SER A 253 -5.58 -16.66 -4.37
C SER A 253 -4.15 -16.23 -4.67
N SER A 254 -3.24 -17.17 -4.84
CA SER A 254 -1.88 -16.87 -5.29
C SER A 254 -1.44 -17.83 -6.38
N LEU A 255 -0.62 -17.35 -7.30
CA LEU A 255 0.05 -18.16 -8.32
C LEU A 255 1.46 -17.60 -8.51
N SER A 256 2.47 -18.47 -8.50
CA SER A 256 3.89 -18.06 -8.65
C SER A 256 4.32 -16.99 -7.66
N GLY A 257 3.75 -16.98 -6.44
CA GLY A 257 4.08 -15.99 -5.40
C GLY A 257 3.39 -14.63 -5.56
N ILE A 258 2.57 -14.43 -6.58
CA ILE A 258 1.83 -13.20 -6.83
C ILE A 258 0.44 -13.32 -6.21
N LEU A 259 -0.04 -12.25 -5.56
CA LEU A 259 -1.35 -12.15 -4.93
C LEU A 259 -2.41 -11.68 -5.93
N TYR A 260 -3.49 -12.41 -6.01
CA TYR A 260 -4.66 -12.11 -6.84
C TYR A 260 -5.95 -12.07 -6.00
N ASN A 261 -7.01 -11.47 -6.55
CA ASN A 261 -8.36 -11.75 -6.07
C ASN A 261 -8.71 -13.24 -6.33
N LYS A 262 -9.77 -13.76 -5.72
CA LYS A 262 -10.12 -15.19 -5.77
C LYS A 262 -10.22 -15.72 -7.20
N ASP A 263 -10.87 -14.99 -8.08
CA ASP A 263 -11.15 -15.41 -9.47
C ASP A 263 -9.98 -15.15 -10.42
N GLN A 264 -8.85 -14.67 -9.90
CA GLN A 264 -7.64 -14.31 -10.67
C GLN A 264 -7.92 -13.36 -11.83
N THR A 265 -8.84 -12.42 -11.65
CA THR A 265 -9.11 -11.35 -12.61
C THR A 265 -8.30 -10.09 -12.37
N THR A 266 -7.78 -9.92 -11.15
CA THR A 266 -6.99 -8.76 -10.73
C THR A 266 -5.71 -9.18 -10.04
N ILE A 267 -4.57 -8.64 -10.48
CA ILE A 267 -3.32 -8.69 -9.74
C ILE A 267 -3.42 -7.67 -8.61
N ILE A 268 -3.37 -8.12 -7.35
CA ILE A 268 -3.43 -7.23 -6.18
C ILE A 268 -2.04 -6.75 -5.79
N TYR A 269 -1.07 -7.68 -5.75
CA TYR A 269 0.31 -7.34 -5.44
C TYR A 269 1.30 -8.39 -6.00
N ALA A 270 2.37 -7.91 -6.57
CA ALA A 270 3.42 -8.69 -7.20
C ALA A 270 4.76 -8.40 -6.50
N PRO A 271 5.32 -9.36 -5.72
CA PRO A 271 6.50 -9.14 -4.90
C PRO A 271 7.78 -8.83 -5.68
N TYR A 272 8.71 -8.10 -5.08
CA TYR A 272 9.94 -7.60 -5.70
C TYR A 272 10.90 -8.67 -6.23
N LYS A 273 10.96 -9.84 -5.57
CA LYS A 273 11.89 -10.93 -5.90
C LYS A 273 11.29 -12.02 -6.78
N VAL A 274 10.09 -11.84 -7.28
CA VAL A 274 9.50 -12.75 -8.27
C VAL A 274 10.30 -12.67 -9.57
N ASP A 275 10.64 -13.82 -10.16
CA ASP A 275 11.25 -13.88 -11.49
C ASP A 275 10.17 -13.71 -12.58
N TYR A 276 9.91 -12.47 -12.93
CA TYR A 276 8.89 -12.12 -13.92
C TYR A 276 9.19 -12.64 -15.33
N SER A 277 10.44 -13.05 -15.63
CA SER A 277 10.78 -13.65 -16.92
C SER A 277 10.20 -15.04 -17.12
N ALA A 278 9.83 -15.71 -16.00
CA ALA A 278 9.26 -17.05 -15.96
C ALA A 278 7.77 -17.08 -15.56
N VAL A 279 7.15 -15.91 -15.27
CA VAL A 279 5.75 -15.82 -14.86
C VAL A 279 4.83 -15.85 -16.08
N GLU A 280 3.94 -16.81 -16.11
CA GLU A 280 2.78 -16.81 -16.99
C GLU A 280 1.57 -16.33 -16.19
N PHE A 281 1.07 -15.14 -16.52
CA PHE A 281 -0.15 -14.61 -15.88
C PHE A 281 -1.37 -15.42 -16.34
N PRO A 282 -2.33 -15.71 -15.43
CA PRO A 282 -3.58 -16.36 -15.81
C PRO A 282 -4.30 -15.64 -16.95
N GLU A 283 -4.88 -16.37 -17.91
CA GLU A 283 -5.68 -15.79 -19.00
C GLU A 283 -6.92 -15.02 -18.48
N THR A 284 -7.35 -15.30 -17.25
CA THR A 284 -8.46 -14.62 -16.58
C THR A 284 -8.12 -13.21 -16.10
N VAL A 285 -6.83 -12.87 -15.94
CA VAL A 285 -6.41 -11.55 -15.45
C VAL A 285 -6.75 -10.48 -16.47
N THR A 286 -7.53 -9.50 -16.08
CA THR A 286 -7.89 -8.33 -16.92
C THR A 286 -7.44 -7.02 -16.33
N THR A 287 -7.04 -7.01 -15.05
CA THR A 287 -6.71 -5.80 -14.30
C THR A 287 -5.38 -5.92 -13.56
N ILE A 288 -4.52 -4.95 -13.75
CA ILE A 288 -3.37 -4.69 -12.88
C ILE A 288 -3.84 -3.69 -11.83
N GLY A 289 -3.93 -4.14 -10.57
CA GLY A 289 -4.51 -3.36 -9.48
C GLY A 289 -3.63 -2.20 -9.02
N LYS A 290 -4.16 -1.40 -8.10
CA LYS A 290 -3.48 -0.23 -7.52
C LYS A 290 -2.17 -0.63 -6.84
N GLY A 291 -1.06 0.01 -7.24
CA GLY A 291 0.25 -0.26 -6.68
C GLY A 291 0.73 -1.70 -6.84
N ALA A 292 0.13 -2.49 -7.75
CA ALA A 292 0.40 -3.93 -7.85
C ALA A 292 1.87 -4.25 -8.11
N PHE A 293 2.58 -3.42 -8.86
CA PHE A 293 4.01 -3.51 -9.15
C PHE A 293 4.80 -2.33 -8.61
N GLU A 294 4.27 -1.59 -7.61
CA GLU A 294 4.97 -0.43 -7.04
C GLU A 294 6.40 -0.79 -6.63
N GLY A 295 7.38 -0.03 -7.14
CA GLY A 295 8.80 -0.22 -6.84
C GLY A 295 9.45 -1.47 -7.44
N ALA A 296 8.78 -2.20 -8.34
CA ALA A 296 9.36 -3.39 -8.98
C ALA A 296 10.67 -3.08 -9.71
N THR A 297 11.58 -4.07 -9.77
CA THR A 297 12.97 -3.86 -10.18
C THR A 297 13.31 -4.28 -11.61
N PHE A 298 12.35 -4.77 -12.38
CA PHE A 298 12.56 -5.15 -13.77
C PHE A 298 12.81 -3.91 -14.66
N GLU A 299 13.62 -4.08 -15.71
CA GLU A 299 13.93 -3.00 -16.67
C GLU A 299 12.88 -2.88 -17.78
N GLU A 300 12.26 -3.99 -18.14
CA GLU A 300 11.22 -4.06 -19.17
C GLU A 300 10.10 -5.01 -18.76
N ILE A 301 8.88 -4.72 -19.19
CA ILE A 301 7.73 -5.62 -19.04
C ILE A 301 6.82 -5.55 -20.26
N GLU A 302 6.28 -6.70 -20.67
CA GLU A 302 5.24 -6.81 -21.67
C GLU A 302 3.90 -7.10 -20.97
N ILE A 303 2.93 -6.22 -21.18
CA ILE A 303 1.56 -6.38 -20.64
C ILE A 303 0.82 -7.38 -21.51
N PRO A 304 0.25 -8.45 -20.92
CA PRO A 304 -0.50 -9.47 -21.67
C PRO A 304 -1.72 -8.93 -22.41
N GLU A 305 -2.07 -9.57 -23.53
CA GLU A 305 -3.19 -9.18 -24.38
C GLU A 305 -4.58 -9.28 -23.72
N ASN A 306 -4.71 -9.99 -22.61
CA ASN A 306 -5.94 -10.07 -21.82
C ASN A 306 -6.15 -8.90 -20.85
N ILE A 307 -5.14 -8.07 -20.62
CA ILE A 307 -5.25 -6.88 -19.72
C ILE A 307 -6.02 -5.78 -20.43
N THR A 308 -7.00 -5.21 -19.72
CA THR A 308 -7.82 -4.08 -20.18
C THR A 308 -7.64 -2.85 -19.32
N THR A 309 -7.21 -3.01 -18.05
CA THR A 309 -7.12 -1.93 -17.08
C THR A 309 -5.78 -1.99 -16.34
N ILE A 310 -5.10 -0.85 -16.28
CA ILE A 310 -3.93 -0.58 -15.41
C ILE A 310 -4.39 0.48 -14.42
N GLU A 311 -4.50 0.13 -13.14
CA GLU A 311 -5.04 1.04 -12.14
C GLU A 311 -4.02 2.09 -11.67
N LYS A 312 -4.49 2.99 -10.80
CA LYS A 312 -3.68 4.07 -10.20
C LYS A 312 -2.39 3.53 -9.58
N ALA A 313 -1.26 4.21 -9.84
CA ALA A 313 0.05 3.92 -9.25
C ALA A 313 0.55 2.48 -9.49
N ALA A 314 -0.01 1.74 -10.45
CA ALA A 314 0.27 0.31 -10.67
C ALA A 314 1.76 -0.02 -10.80
N PHE A 315 2.57 0.86 -11.38
CA PHE A 315 4.02 0.78 -11.55
C PHE A 315 4.74 2.00 -10.93
N GLU A 316 4.14 2.65 -9.93
CA GLU A 316 4.76 3.80 -9.28
C GLU A 316 6.12 3.42 -8.66
N GLY A 317 7.14 4.27 -8.83
CA GLY A 317 8.45 4.05 -8.24
C GLY A 317 9.28 2.90 -8.84
N CYS A 318 8.89 2.36 -10.00
CA CYS A 318 9.70 1.37 -10.73
C CYS A 318 10.94 2.06 -11.34
N GLU A 319 11.90 2.46 -10.50
CA GLU A 319 13.07 3.28 -10.89
C GLU A 319 13.96 2.64 -11.97
N ASN A 320 13.90 1.32 -12.14
CA ASN A 320 14.63 0.60 -13.17
C ASN A 320 13.85 0.40 -14.47
N LEU A 321 12.52 0.60 -14.44
CA LEU A 321 11.66 0.35 -15.60
C LEU A 321 11.89 1.39 -16.69
N LYS A 322 12.48 0.97 -17.82
CA LYS A 322 12.75 1.79 -19.00
C LYS A 322 11.72 1.61 -20.08
N LYS A 323 11.09 0.44 -20.15
CA LYS A 323 10.14 0.13 -21.20
C LYS A 323 8.97 -0.68 -20.69
N VAL A 324 7.78 -0.27 -21.08
CA VAL A 324 6.57 -1.11 -21.00
C VAL A 324 5.96 -1.27 -22.38
N LYS A 325 5.68 -2.51 -22.78
CA LYS A 325 4.91 -2.78 -24.00
C LYS A 325 3.46 -3.00 -23.60
N ILE A 326 2.56 -2.14 -24.10
CA ILE A 326 1.13 -2.16 -23.77
C ILE A 326 0.31 -2.52 -25.01
N PRO A 327 -0.54 -3.56 -24.97
CA PRO A 327 -1.36 -3.99 -26.09
C PRO A 327 -2.53 -3.02 -26.35
N GLU A 328 -3.18 -3.17 -27.51
CA GLU A 328 -4.36 -2.36 -27.87
C GLU A 328 -5.61 -2.67 -27.01
N THR A 329 -5.61 -3.78 -26.31
CA THR A 329 -6.68 -4.20 -25.40
C THR A 329 -6.81 -3.34 -24.15
N VAL A 330 -5.74 -2.63 -23.75
CA VAL A 330 -5.77 -1.71 -22.62
C VAL A 330 -6.56 -0.45 -22.99
N THR A 331 -7.66 -0.23 -22.25
CA THR A 331 -8.59 0.88 -22.45
C THR A 331 -8.63 1.86 -21.28
N GLU A 332 -7.91 1.55 -20.18
CA GLU A 332 -7.85 2.42 -19.00
C GLU A 332 -6.45 2.36 -18.38
N ILE A 333 -5.86 3.52 -18.09
CA ILE A 333 -4.60 3.68 -17.35
C ILE A 333 -4.84 4.75 -16.30
N GLY A 334 -4.67 4.35 -15.02
CA GLY A 334 -4.93 5.18 -13.86
C GLY A 334 -3.91 6.30 -13.66
N GLU A 335 -4.29 7.28 -12.85
CA GLU A 335 -3.44 8.41 -12.48
C GLU A 335 -2.12 7.93 -11.84
N GLY A 336 -0.98 8.44 -12.35
CA GLY A 336 0.33 8.10 -11.79
C GLY A 336 0.76 6.65 -11.98
N ALA A 337 0.11 5.88 -12.86
CA ALA A 337 0.41 4.47 -13.08
C ALA A 337 1.90 4.18 -13.31
N PHE A 338 2.64 5.11 -13.90
CA PHE A 338 4.07 5.02 -14.18
C PHE A 338 4.87 6.18 -13.55
N ALA A 339 4.37 6.79 -12.48
CA ALA A 339 5.06 7.87 -11.79
C ALA A 339 6.36 7.36 -11.14
N GLY A 340 7.47 8.10 -11.28
CA GLY A 340 8.75 7.72 -10.68
C GLY A 340 9.45 6.52 -11.31
N CYS A 341 9.09 6.12 -12.54
CA CYS A 341 9.87 5.20 -13.35
C CYS A 341 11.20 5.83 -13.79
N HIS A 342 12.07 5.02 -14.44
CA HIS A 342 13.38 5.46 -14.92
C HIS A 342 13.30 6.75 -15.75
N GLU A 343 14.33 7.59 -15.72
CA GLU A 343 14.37 8.86 -16.48
C GLU A 343 14.25 8.69 -18.01
N GLU A 344 14.65 7.52 -18.54
CA GLU A 344 14.49 7.15 -19.95
C GLU A 344 13.25 6.28 -20.20
N PHE A 345 12.28 6.27 -19.26
CA PHE A 345 11.07 5.44 -19.39
C PHE A 345 10.22 5.83 -20.57
N TYR A 346 9.76 4.83 -21.32
CA TYR A 346 8.78 5.02 -22.39
C TYR A 346 7.76 3.89 -22.48
N ILE A 347 6.61 4.21 -23.09
CA ILE A 347 5.53 3.26 -23.40
C ILE A 347 5.61 2.90 -24.89
N ASP A 348 5.74 1.59 -25.19
CA ASP A 348 5.64 1.02 -26.53
C ASP A 348 4.22 0.49 -26.74
N ALA A 349 3.41 1.18 -27.54
CA ALA A 349 2.01 0.85 -27.77
C ALA A 349 1.61 1.06 -29.23
N PRO A 350 0.60 0.32 -29.76
CA PRO A 350 0.10 0.48 -31.13
C PRO A 350 -0.45 1.89 -31.36
N VAL A 351 -0.13 2.48 -32.52
CA VAL A 351 -0.67 3.79 -32.93
C VAL A 351 -2.20 3.77 -32.94
N GLY A 352 -2.79 4.74 -32.25
CA GLY A 352 -4.24 4.88 -32.16
C GLY A 352 -4.87 4.08 -31.02
N SER A 353 -4.07 3.30 -30.26
CA SER A 353 -4.56 2.68 -29.02
C SER A 353 -4.73 3.73 -27.93
N TYR A 354 -5.47 3.36 -26.87
CA TYR A 354 -5.62 4.19 -25.67
C TYR A 354 -4.25 4.47 -25.00
N ALA A 355 -3.42 3.42 -24.87
CA ALA A 355 -2.09 3.54 -24.26
C ALA A 355 -1.16 4.48 -25.05
N TYR A 356 -1.28 4.52 -26.39
CA TYR A 356 -0.56 5.49 -27.21
C TYR A 356 -0.97 6.93 -26.91
N GLY A 357 -2.30 7.18 -26.84
CA GLY A 357 -2.83 8.49 -26.47
C GLY A 357 -2.37 8.93 -25.09
N TYR A 358 -2.41 8.04 -24.11
CA TYR A 358 -1.88 8.27 -22.76
C TYR A 358 -0.39 8.62 -22.76
N ALA A 359 0.42 7.86 -23.51
CA ALA A 359 1.85 8.11 -23.63
C ALA A 359 2.15 9.48 -24.26
N GLN A 360 1.38 9.88 -25.26
CA GLN A 360 1.51 11.18 -25.91
C GLN A 360 1.14 12.33 -24.96
N GLU A 361 0.07 12.19 -24.19
CA GLU A 361 -0.40 13.22 -23.25
C GLU A 361 0.55 13.41 -22.06
N ASN A 362 1.31 12.37 -21.68
CA ASN A 362 2.20 12.37 -20.54
C ASN A 362 3.70 12.47 -20.91
N ASP A 363 4.04 12.69 -22.19
CA ASP A 363 5.41 12.78 -22.72
C ASP A 363 6.23 11.50 -22.46
N LEU A 364 5.58 10.33 -22.60
CA LEU A 364 6.12 9.00 -22.38
C LEU A 364 6.35 8.22 -23.69
N LEU A 365 6.36 8.90 -24.82
CA LEU A 365 6.72 8.27 -26.08
C LEU A 365 8.26 8.10 -26.15
N PRO A 366 8.74 7.02 -26.79
CA PRO A 366 10.18 6.78 -26.88
C PRO A 366 10.90 7.85 -27.70
N ASP A 367 12.17 8.10 -27.35
CA ASP A 367 13.08 8.79 -28.23
C ASP A 367 13.31 7.95 -29.49
N VAL A 368 13.17 8.58 -30.65
CA VAL A 368 13.22 7.89 -31.93
C VAL A 368 14.58 8.09 -32.56
N ILE A 369 15.26 6.98 -32.90
CA ILE A 369 16.39 7.03 -33.81
C ILE A 369 15.82 7.00 -35.23
N PRO A 370 15.87 8.11 -35.99
CA PRO A 370 15.32 8.14 -37.34
C PRO A 370 15.93 7.05 -38.22
N GLY A 371 15.09 6.18 -38.75
CA GLY A 371 15.49 5.05 -39.60
C GLY A 371 15.69 3.72 -38.87
N ASP A 372 15.79 3.68 -37.54
CA ASP A 372 15.84 2.43 -36.77
C ASP A 372 14.41 1.96 -36.42
N VAL A 373 13.82 1.24 -37.36
CA VAL A 373 12.41 0.82 -37.28
C VAL A 373 12.23 -0.45 -36.46
N ASN A 374 13.29 -1.27 -36.36
CA ASN A 374 13.24 -2.51 -35.59
C ASN A 374 13.63 -2.33 -34.10
N GLY A 375 14.19 -1.16 -33.75
CA GLY A 375 14.56 -0.78 -32.39
C GLY A 375 15.82 -1.50 -31.86
N ASP A 376 16.73 -1.95 -32.76
CA ASP A 376 17.97 -2.63 -32.38
C ASP A 376 19.14 -1.67 -32.13
N GLY A 377 18.89 -0.36 -32.22
CA GLY A 377 19.90 0.71 -32.07
C GLY A 377 20.74 0.96 -33.31
N LYS A 378 20.39 0.37 -34.49
CA LYS A 378 21.15 0.51 -35.74
C LYS A 378 20.21 0.74 -36.91
N VAL A 379 20.59 1.64 -37.80
CA VAL A 379 19.89 1.82 -39.07
C VAL A 379 20.46 0.87 -40.12
N SER A 380 19.65 -0.06 -40.61
CA SER A 380 20.07 -1.15 -41.47
C SER A 380 19.11 -1.42 -42.62
N ALA A 381 19.50 -2.33 -43.53
CA ALA A 381 18.60 -2.79 -44.62
C ALA A 381 17.34 -3.54 -44.09
N LEU A 382 17.42 -4.07 -42.87
CA LEU A 382 16.28 -4.73 -42.22
C LEU A 382 15.16 -3.75 -41.93
N ASP A 383 15.49 -2.54 -41.49
CA ASP A 383 14.55 -1.47 -41.21
C ASP A 383 13.80 -1.01 -42.47
N ALA A 384 14.56 -0.81 -43.52
CA ALA A 384 13.98 -0.47 -44.84
C ALA A 384 13.03 -1.57 -45.33
N ARG A 385 13.36 -2.86 -45.09
CA ARG A 385 12.46 -3.99 -45.42
C ARG A 385 11.17 -3.92 -44.58
N TRP A 386 11.25 -3.57 -43.29
CA TRP A 386 10.08 -3.43 -42.44
C TRP A 386 9.17 -2.29 -42.92
N ILE A 387 9.73 -1.15 -43.32
CA ILE A 387 8.97 -0.04 -43.92
C ILE A 387 8.20 -0.53 -45.15
N LEU A 388 8.84 -1.25 -46.06
CA LEU A 388 8.19 -1.77 -47.27
C LEU A 388 7.09 -2.78 -46.94
N GLN A 389 7.25 -3.59 -45.92
CA GLN A 389 6.21 -4.51 -45.43
C GLN A 389 5.00 -3.76 -44.85
N TYR A 390 5.24 -2.67 -44.11
CA TYR A 390 4.19 -1.82 -43.58
C TYR A 390 3.40 -1.14 -44.72
N VAL A 391 4.10 -0.52 -45.68
CA VAL A 391 3.49 0.12 -46.85
C VAL A 391 2.68 -0.88 -47.67
N ALA A 392 3.11 -2.13 -47.76
CA ALA A 392 2.41 -3.23 -48.41
C ALA A 392 1.24 -3.80 -47.61
N GLY A 393 1.00 -3.33 -46.38
CA GLY A 393 -0.06 -3.84 -45.49
C GLY A 393 0.22 -5.23 -44.91
N SER A 394 1.44 -5.76 -45.05
CA SER A 394 1.81 -7.08 -44.54
C SER A 394 2.46 -7.07 -43.15
N ARG A 395 2.64 -5.90 -42.54
CA ARG A 395 3.16 -5.67 -41.20
C ARG A 395 2.44 -4.45 -40.59
N ALA A 396 2.08 -4.54 -39.31
CA ALA A 396 1.64 -3.39 -38.53
C ALA A 396 2.86 -2.74 -37.85
N PHE A 397 2.80 -1.43 -37.63
CA PHE A 397 3.83 -0.68 -36.89
C PHE A 397 3.24 -0.12 -35.60
N THR A 398 4.06 -0.07 -34.56
CA THR A 398 3.83 0.72 -33.37
C THR A 398 4.04 2.21 -33.65
N ALA A 399 3.70 3.08 -32.71
CA ALA A 399 3.95 4.52 -32.80
C ALA A 399 5.42 4.84 -33.10
N ARG A 400 6.32 4.26 -32.29
CA ARG A 400 7.78 4.39 -32.46
C ARG A 400 8.22 4.02 -33.88
N GLN A 401 7.72 2.89 -34.37
CA GLN A 401 8.09 2.40 -35.71
C GLN A 401 7.59 3.31 -36.82
N VAL A 402 6.41 3.92 -36.66
CA VAL A 402 5.89 4.92 -37.62
C VAL A 402 6.78 6.16 -37.61
N GLU A 403 7.12 6.68 -36.45
CA GLU A 403 7.95 7.87 -36.30
C GLU A 403 9.39 7.60 -36.78
N ALA A 404 10.01 6.48 -36.40
CA ALA A 404 11.32 6.07 -36.89
C ALA A 404 11.33 5.89 -38.41
N ALA A 405 10.20 5.44 -38.98
CA ALA A 405 10.07 5.16 -40.40
C ALA A 405 9.83 6.40 -41.25
N ASP A 406 9.22 7.47 -40.74
CA ASP A 406 8.98 8.73 -41.47
C ASP A 406 10.28 9.57 -41.52
N LEU A 407 11.23 9.10 -42.28
CA LEU A 407 12.52 9.76 -42.42
C LEU A 407 12.43 11.07 -43.24
N SER A 408 11.40 11.20 -44.05
CA SER A 408 11.13 12.41 -44.82
C SER A 408 10.50 13.52 -44.00
N GLY A 409 9.85 13.20 -42.86
CA GLY A 409 9.14 14.14 -42.00
C GLY A 409 7.85 14.69 -42.62
N ASP A 410 7.25 13.97 -43.57
CA ASP A 410 6.02 14.42 -44.24
C ASP A 410 4.73 13.92 -43.57
N GLY A 411 4.85 13.19 -42.45
CA GLY A 411 3.76 12.62 -41.70
C GLY A 411 3.19 11.32 -42.29
N LYS A 412 3.91 10.69 -43.24
CA LYS A 412 3.48 9.46 -43.89
C LYS A 412 4.63 8.50 -44.09
N VAL A 413 4.43 7.25 -43.73
CA VAL A 413 5.40 6.18 -44.02
C VAL A 413 5.17 5.64 -45.43
N SER A 414 6.19 5.73 -46.27
CA SER A 414 6.14 5.41 -47.70
C SER A 414 7.40 4.68 -48.21
N ALA A 415 7.42 4.30 -49.48
CA ALA A 415 8.61 3.72 -50.08
C ALA A 415 9.75 4.75 -50.22
N ILE A 416 9.49 6.04 -50.12
CA ILE A 416 10.53 7.09 -50.12
C ILE A 416 11.34 6.99 -48.87
N ASP A 417 10.72 6.74 -47.70
CA ASP A 417 11.36 6.60 -46.42
C ASP A 417 12.22 5.34 -46.37
N ALA A 418 11.72 4.23 -46.90
CA ALA A 418 12.49 2.99 -47.02
C ALA A 418 13.78 3.21 -47.86
N ARG A 419 13.71 4.02 -48.94
CA ARG A 419 14.87 4.40 -49.71
C ARG A 419 15.85 5.27 -48.89
N GLY A 420 15.30 6.21 -48.11
CA GLY A 420 16.11 7.06 -47.21
C GLY A 420 16.88 6.25 -46.20
N VAL A 421 16.23 5.29 -45.57
CA VAL A 421 16.84 4.35 -44.59
C VAL A 421 17.94 3.53 -45.23
N LEU A 422 17.76 2.99 -46.44
CA LEU A 422 18.82 2.30 -47.16
C LEU A 422 20.05 3.19 -47.46
N GLN A 423 19.80 4.48 -47.73
CA GLN A 423 20.87 5.44 -47.96
C GLN A 423 21.62 5.81 -46.68
N LEU A 424 20.96 5.83 -45.52
CA LEU A 424 21.61 6.00 -44.23
C LEU A 424 22.42 4.76 -43.86
N ALA A 425 21.87 3.57 -43.97
CA ALA A 425 22.53 2.30 -43.70
C ALA A 425 23.83 2.16 -44.52
N ALA A 426 23.79 2.56 -45.79
CA ALA A 426 24.99 2.52 -46.67
C ALA A 426 26.09 3.57 -46.34
N LYS A 427 25.84 4.49 -45.42
CA LYS A 427 26.83 5.50 -44.97
C LYS A 427 27.55 5.10 -43.67
N VAL A 428 27.03 4.10 -42.98
CA VAL A 428 27.53 3.63 -41.68
C VAL A 428 28.54 2.48 -41.84
N ASP A 429 28.59 1.84 -43.02
CA ASP A 429 29.64 0.92 -43.46
C ASP A 429 30.81 1.72 -44.10
#